data_8e1f2aacff1a7f67da4cf774879096cf
#
_entry.id   8e1f2aacff1a7f67da4cf774879096cf
#
_cell.length_a   1.000
_cell.length_b   1.000
_cell.length_c   1.000
_cell.angle_alpha   90.00
_cell.angle_beta   90.00
_cell.angle_gamma   90.00
#
_symmetry.space_group_name_H-M   'P 1'
#
loop_
_entity.id
_entity.type
_entity.pdbx_description
1 polymer ?
#
loop_
_entity_poly.entity_id
_entity_poly.type
_entity_poly.pdbx_seq_one_letter_code
_entity_poly.pdbx_strand_id
1 'polypeptide(L)'
;MIARTRALALTFLLAAVFAQPSPAADDAALLKDLTSVIALLGLPCGQVVRAKRLADNDHIASCRNGNRYRVYVNAEGRVVAQKQ
;
A
#
# COMPACT_ATOMS: atom_id res chain seq x y z
N MET A 1 19.00 -17.05 -50.58
CA MET A 1 18.79 -16.73 -50.15
C MET A 1 18.38 -16.38 -49.27
N ILE A 2 18.20 -16.20 -49.01
CA ILE A 2 17.98 -15.82 -48.32
C ILE A 2 17.52 -15.50 -47.38
N ALA A 3 17.38 -15.29 -47.15
CA ALA A 3 17.02 -14.92 -46.35
C ALA A 3 16.52 -14.69 -45.50
N ARG A 4 16.34 -14.68 -45.38
CA ARG A 4 15.95 -14.39 -44.67
C ARG A 4 15.58 -14.16 -43.67
N THR A 5 15.54 -14.06 -43.53
CA THR A 5 15.27 -13.81 -42.73
C THR A 5 14.89 -13.50 -41.84
N ARG A 6 14.72 -13.34 -41.66
CA ARG A 6 14.38 -12.93 -40.88
C ARG A 6 13.90 -12.65 -39.91
N ALA A 7 13.73 -12.53 -39.72
CA ALA A 7 13.31 -12.24 -38.92
C ALA A 7 13.04 -12.13 -37.93
N LEU A 8 12.95 -12.08 -37.67
CA LEU A 8 12.72 -11.89 -36.76
C LEU A 8 12.37 -11.58 -35.81
N ALA A 9 12.25 -11.42 -35.64
CA ALA A 9 11.97 -11.11 -34.78
C ALA A 9 11.66 -10.77 -33.84
N LEU A 10 11.48 -10.59 -33.66
CA LEU A 10 11.25 -10.18 -32.82
C LEU A 10 10.85 -10.07 -31.87
N THR A 11 10.60 -10.02 -31.64
CA THR A 11 10.29 -9.87 -30.83
C THR A 11 10.02 -9.63 -29.81
N PHE A 12 9.83 -9.47 -29.53
CA PHE A 12 9.66 -9.20 -28.55
C PHE A 12 9.42 -8.87 -27.57
N LEU A 13 9.16 -8.63 -27.26
CA LEU A 13 9.09 -8.16 -26.44
C LEU A 13 8.62 -8.01 -25.51
N LEU A 14 8.37 -7.89 -25.15
CA LEU A 14 7.98 -7.69 -24.34
C LEU A 14 7.77 -7.37 -23.35
N ALA A 15 7.52 -7.04 -23.10
CA ALA A 15 7.44 -6.58 -22.39
C ALA A 15 6.99 -6.63 -21.44
N ALA A 16 7.01 -6.65 -20.85
CA ALA A 16 6.74 -6.85 -19.80
C ALA A 16 6.54 -5.93 -18.97
N VAL A 17 5.74 -5.64 -18.78
CA VAL A 17 5.51 -4.76 -18.09
C VAL A 17 4.72 -5.09 -17.16
N PHE A 18 4.76 -5.01 -16.21
CA PHE A 18 4.01 -5.28 -15.25
C PHE A 18 3.82 -4.26 -14.58
N ALA A 19 2.82 -4.19 -14.31
CA ALA A 19 2.22 -3.43 -13.50
C ALA A 19 2.74 -3.65 -12.18
N GLN A 20 3.38 -2.79 -11.65
CA GLN A 20 3.70 -2.86 -10.41
C GLN A 20 2.66 -2.37 -9.62
N PRO A 21 2.40 -2.89 -8.53
CA PRO A 21 1.46 -2.39 -7.61
C PRO A 21 1.95 -1.07 -7.23
N SER A 22 1.13 -0.17 -7.31
CA SER A 22 1.43 1.08 -6.88
C SER A 22 1.69 1.03 -5.43
N PRO A 23 2.62 1.67 -4.95
CA PRO A 23 2.80 1.76 -3.53
C PRO A 23 1.73 2.58 -2.98
N ALA A 24 0.64 2.50 -3.46
CA ALA A 24 -0.25 3.43 -3.22
C ALA A 24 -0.70 3.46 -1.93
N ALA A 25 -0.65 4.56 -1.49
CA ALA A 25 -1.17 4.84 -0.27
C ALA A 25 -2.62 4.59 -0.20
N ASP A 26 -3.26 4.42 -1.28
CA ASP A 26 -4.69 4.25 -1.31
C ASP A 26 -5.11 2.85 -1.66
N ASP A 27 -4.25 1.89 -1.39
CA ASP A 27 -4.59 0.51 -1.57
C ASP A 27 -5.81 0.18 -0.70
N ALA A 28 -6.89 -0.28 -1.30
CA ALA A 28 -8.12 -0.55 -0.60
C ALA A 28 -7.96 -1.57 0.52
N ALA A 29 -7.16 -2.57 0.31
CA ALA A 29 -6.94 -3.59 1.32
C ALA A 29 -6.20 -2.99 2.52
N LEU A 30 -5.23 -2.15 2.29
CA LEU A 30 -4.50 -1.49 3.36
C LEU A 30 -5.42 -0.56 4.15
N LEU A 31 -6.24 0.21 3.47
CA LEU A 31 -7.16 1.12 4.16
C LEU A 31 -8.12 0.36 5.04
N LYS A 32 -8.59 -0.79 4.56
CA LYS A 32 -9.50 -1.61 5.32
C LYS A 32 -8.81 -2.20 6.54
N ASP A 33 -7.59 -2.67 6.37
CA ASP A 33 -6.83 -3.23 7.48
C ASP A 33 -6.56 -2.18 8.55
N LEU A 34 -6.15 -1.00 8.15
CA LEU A 34 -5.88 0.07 9.09
C LEU A 34 -7.16 0.51 9.81
N THR A 35 -8.28 0.52 9.11
CA THR A 35 -9.56 0.82 9.73
C THR A 35 -9.86 -0.18 10.85
N SER A 36 -9.65 -1.46 10.57
CA SER A 36 -9.90 -2.50 11.55
C SER A 36 -8.96 -2.39 12.76
N VAL A 37 -7.70 -2.12 12.50
CA VAL A 37 -6.72 -1.99 13.58
C VAL A 37 -7.08 -0.83 14.50
N ILE A 38 -7.39 0.31 13.94
CA ILE A 38 -7.72 1.49 14.74
C ILE A 38 -9.00 1.24 15.53
N ALA A 39 -9.96 0.57 14.93
CA ALA A 39 -11.20 0.23 15.62
C ALA A 39 -10.95 -0.74 16.77
N LEU A 40 -10.11 -1.73 16.56
CA LEU A 40 -9.79 -2.67 17.62
C LEU A 40 -9.04 -2.01 18.77
N LEU A 41 -8.30 -0.97 18.49
CA LEU A 41 -7.62 -0.22 19.52
C LEU A 41 -8.55 0.77 20.21
N GLY A 42 -9.79 0.84 19.78
CA GLY A 42 -10.78 1.69 20.43
C GLY A 42 -10.65 3.16 20.12
N LEU A 43 -10.00 3.50 19.02
CA LEU A 43 -9.76 4.90 18.70
C LEU A 43 -10.80 5.42 17.69
N PRO A 44 -11.24 6.66 17.86
CA PRO A 44 -12.25 7.20 16.95
C PRO A 44 -11.62 7.51 15.59
N CYS A 45 -12.23 7.00 14.57
CA CYS A 45 -11.70 7.18 13.20
C CYS A 45 -12.85 7.20 12.19
N GLY A 46 -13.78 6.29 12.35
CA GLY A 46 -14.82 6.05 11.37
C GLY A 46 -14.30 5.10 10.32
N GLN A 47 -13.41 5.57 9.50
CA GLN A 47 -12.85 4.77 8.42
C GLN A 47 -11.59 5.45 7.94
N VAL A 48 -10.57 4.67 7.66
CA VAL A 48 -9.36 5.23 7.09
C VAL A 48 -9.60 5.48 5.61
N VAL A 49 -9.41 6.70 5.19
CA VAL A 49 -9.65 7.10 3.81
C VAL A 49 -8.37 7.31 3.04
N ARG A 50 -7.25 7.41 3.74
CA ARG A 50 -5.95 7.57 3.10
C ARG A 50 -4.87 7.04 4.01
N ALA A 51 -3.85 6.47 3.46
CA ALA A 51 -2.71 5.99 4.25
C ALA A 51 -1.42 6.37 3.55
N LYS A 52 -0.45 6.80 4.35
CA LYS A 52 0.87 7.09 3.84
C LYS A 52 1.83 6.13 4.48
N ARG A 53 2.60 5.44 3.69
CA ARG A 53 3.56 4.48 4.21
C ARG A 53 4.85 5.19 4.58
N LEU A 54 5.30 4.98 5.79
CA LEU A 54 6.57 5.53 6.24
C LEU A 54 7.68 4.48 6.16
N ALA A 55 7.33 3.25 6.45
CA ALA A 55 8.25 2.12 6.42
C ALA A 55 7.41 0.86 6.45
N ASP A 56 8.04 -0.29 6.47
CA ASP A 56 7.30 -1.53 6.60
C ASP A 56 6.56 -1.50 7.92
N ASN A 57 5.29 -1.80 7.88
CA ASN A 57 4.45 -1.84 9.08
C ASN A 57 4.43 -0.52 9.84
N ASP A 58 4.53 0.59 9.12
CA ASP A 58 4.52 1.91 9.73
C ASP A 58 3.82 2.86 8.76
N HIS A 59 2.65 3.34 9.15
CA HIS A 59 1.81 4.14 8.26
C HIS A 59 1.21 5.31 9.01
N ILE A 60 0.91 6.37 8.27
CA ILE A 60 0.04 7.42 8.78
C ILE A 60 -1.33 7.19 8.17
N ALA A 61 -2.31 6.97 8.99
CA ALA A 61 -3.67 6.74 8.56
C ALA A 61 -4.48 8.00 8.77
N SER A 62 -5.17 8.43 7.73
CA SER A 62 -6.06 9.59 7.82
C SER A 62 -7.49 9.09 7.85
N CYS A 63 -8.23 9.55 8.82
CA CYS A 63 -9.58 9.07 9.09
C CYS A 63 -10.62 9.98 8.50
N ARG A 64 -11.80 9.41 8.24
CA ARG A 64 -12.91 10.18 7.72
C ARG A 64 -13.30 11.31 8.68
N ASN A 65 -13.16 11.08 9.97
CA ASN A 65 -13.51 12.10 10.96
C ASN A 65 -12.46 13.19 11.11
N GLY A 66 -11.39 13.14 10.33
CA GLY A 66 -10.33 14.15 10.39
C GLY A 66 -9.16 13.78 11.26
N ASN A 67 -9.28 12.76 12.08
CA ASN A 67 -8.15 12.34 12.89
C ASN A 67 -7.10 11.63 12.05
N ARG A 68 -5.87 11.71 12.49
CA ARG A 68 -4.77 11.02 11.86
C ARG A 68 -4.01 10.26 12.93
N TYR A 69 -3.59 9.06 12.59
CA TYR A 69 -2.85 8.22 13.52
C TYR A 69 -1.64 7.65 12.84
N ARG A 70 -0.54 7.58 13.57
CA ARG A 70 0.58 6.78 13.12
C ARG A 70 0.36 5.38 13.65
N VAL A 71 0.26 4.42 12.76
CA VAL A 71 0.02 3.02 13.12
C VAL A 71 1.27 2.24 12.79
N TYR A 72 1.87 1.62 13.77
CA TYR A 72 3.13 0.91 13.57
C TYR A 72 3.26 -0.25 14.55
N VAL A 73 4.27 -1.07 14.34
CA VAL A 73 4.57 -2.18 15.23
C VAL A 73 5.74 -1.76 16.09
N ASN A 74 5.57 -1.84 17.39
CA ASN A 74 6.62 -1.42 18.33
C ASN A 74 7.65 -2.54 18.56
N ALA A 75 8.61 -2.26 19.40
CA ALA A 75 9.70 -3.21 19.64
C ALA A 75 9.22 -4.53 20.24
N GLU A 76 8.08 -4.52 20.91
CA GLU A 76 7.52 -5.75 21.49
C GLU A 76 6.66 -6.52 20.49
N GLY A 77 6.58 -6.07 19.26
CA GLY A 77 5.78 -6.74 18.27
C GLY A 77 4.31 -6.41 18.32
N ARG A 78 3.93 -5.36 19.03
CA ARG A 78 2.53 -4.97 19.12
C ARG A 78 2.21 -3.84 18.18
N VAL A 79 1.01 -3.86 17.66
CA VAL A 79 0.52 -2.78 16.83
C VAL A 79 0.03 -1.67 17.74
N VAL A 80 0.54 -0.47 17.53
CA VAL A 80 0.12 0.70 18.29
C VAL A 80 -0.25 1.82 17.35
N ALA A 81 -1.09 2.73 17.82
CA ALA A 81 -1.49 3.88 17.04
C ALA A 81 -1.35 5.12 17.92
N GLN A 82 -0.70 6.12 17.37
CA GLN A 82 -0.50 7.38 18.07
C GLN A 82 -1.16 8.49 17.30
N LYS A 83 -1.99 9.25 17.96
CA LYS A 83 -2.69 10.34 17.30
C LYS A 83 -1.69 11.42 16.91
N GLN A 84 -1.82 11.89 15.71
CA GLN A 84 -0.94 12.92 15.17
C GLN A 84 -1.53 14.32 15.33
#